data_a3244bf4df7f103c59ac30b36657823c
#
_entry.id   a3244bf4df7f103c59ac30b36657823c
#
_cell.length_a   1.000
_cell.length_b   1.000
_cell.length_c   1.000
_cell.angle_alpha   90.00
_cell.angle_beta   90.00
_cell.angle_gamma   90.00
#
_symmetry.space_group_name_H-M   'P 1'
#
loop_
_entity.id
_entity.type
_entity.pdbx_description
1 polymer ?
#
loop_
_entity_poly.entity_id
_entity_poly.type
_entity_poly.pdbx_seq_one_letter_code
_entity_poly.pdbx_strand_id
1 'polypeptide(L)' 'MRRFPPPWFIEKIPGGLKVCDANGQSLAYLDARENDNDAGTAGVLTMDEARRLASNFAKLPMLLAEER' A
#
# COMPACT_ATOMS: atom_id res chain seq x y z
N MET A 1 7.01 -16.44 15.18
CA MET A 1 7.01 -15.54 14.02
C MET A 1 5.86 -14.55 14.12
N ARG A 2 6.16 -13.28 13.85
CA ARG A 2 5.14 -12.24 13.88
C ARG A 2 4.20 -12.39 12.70
N ARG A 3 2.92 -12.29 12.94
CA ARG A 3 1.90 -12.32 11.89
C ARG A 3 1.09 -11.04 11.92
N PHE A 4 0.71 -10.61 10.75
CA PHE A 4 -0.09 -9.40 10.58
C PHE A 4 -1.51 -9.82 10.20
N PRO A 5 -2.48 -9.69 11.13
CA PRO A 5 -3.81 -10.24 10.90
C PRO A 5 -4.55 -9.56 9.74
N PRO A 6 -5.19 -10.35 8.88
CA PRO A 6 -6.04 -9.80 7.83
C PRO A 6 -7.37 -9.32 8.40
N PRO A 7 -8.14 -8.49 7.68
CA PRO A 7 -7.78 -7.97 6.37
C PRO A 7 -6.79 -6.81 6.48
N TRP A 8 -5.97 -6.67 5.45
CA TRP A 8 -5.11 -5.50 5.32
C TRP A 8 -5.88 -4.43 4.57
N PHE A 9 -5.69 -3.18 4.95
CA PHE A 9 -6.43 -2.08 4.33
C PHE A 9 -5.49 -0.95 3.93
N ILE A 10 -5.99 -0.10 3.02
CA ILE A 10 -5.24 1.01 2.46
C ILE A 10 -5.75 2.29 3.08
N GLU A 11 -4.83 3.16 3.51
CA GLU A 11 -5.17 4.45 4.09
C GLU A 11 -4.43 5.54 3.34
N LYS A 12 -5.15 6.60 2.96
CA LYS A 12 -4.52 7.75 2.33
C LYS A 12 -3.83 8.59 3.39
N ILE A 13 -2.59 8.97 3.11
CA ILE A 13 -1.80 9.81 4.01
C ILE A 13 -1.23 10.99 3.23
N PRO A 14 -0.74 12.04 3.92
CA PRO A 14 -0.02 13.11 3.23
C PRO A 14 1.17 12.52 2.48
N GLY A 15 1.23 12.79 1.18
CA GLY A 15 2.33 12.34 0.34
C GLY A 15 2.21 10.92 -0.20
N GLY A 16 1.08 10.22 0.00
CA GLY A 16 0.93 8.90 -0.57
C GLY A 16 -0.16 8.03 0.05
N LEU A 17 0.15 6.74 0.12
CA LEU A 17 -0.74 5.72 0.69
C LEU A 17 0.05 4.85 1.66
N LYS A 18 -0.64 4.24 2.62
CA LYS A 18 -0.03 3.20 3.43
C LYS A 18 -0.94 1.98 3.49
N VAL A 19 -0.35 0.83 3.71
CA VAL A 19 -1.08 -0.43 3.89
C VAL A 19 -0.91 -0.84 5.35
N CYS A 20 -2.02 -1.18 5.99
CA CYS A 20 -2.06 -1.56 7.40
C CYS A 20 -2.70 -2.92 7.56
N ASP A 21 -2.36 -3.61 8.65
CA ASP A 21 -3.08 -4.82 9.03
C ASP A 21 -4.38 -4.47 9.76
N ALA A 22 -5.13 -5.49 10.18
CA ALA A 22 -6.42 -5.29 10.82
C ALA A 22 -6.33 -4.53 12.14
N ASN A 23 -5.17 -4.54 12.78
CA ASN A 23 -4.94 -3.83 14.05
C ASN A 23 -4.41 -2.42 13.86
N GLY A 24 -4.24 -1.98 12.60
CA GLY A 24 -3.71 -0.66 12.32
C GLY A 24 -2.20 -0.58 12.26
N GLN A 25 -1.50 -1.71 12.34
CA GLN A 25 -0.05 -1.74 12.19
C GLN A 25 0.31 -1.37 10.75
N SER A 26 1.13 -0.35 10.59
CA SER A 26 1.61 0.06 9.26
C SER A 26 2.58 -0.98 8.72
N LEU A 27 2.32 -1.48 7.52
CA LEU A 27 3.13 -2.50 6.87
C LEU A 27 3.99 -1.93 5.75
N ALA A 28 3.48 -0.98 5.02
CA ALA A 28 4.18 -0.38 3.89
C ALA A 28 3.70 1.03 3.64
N TYR A 29 4.59 1.85 3.10
CA TYR A 29 4.29 3.22 2.67
C TYR A 29 4.62 3.35 1.20
N LEU A 30 3.73 4.00 0.44
CA LEU A 30 3.91 4.23 -0.98
C LEU A 30 3.87 5.74 -1.24
N ASP A 31 5.01 6.32 -1.56
CA ASP A 31 5.08 7.74 -1.91
C ASP A 31 4.40 7.97 -3.24
N ALA A 32 3.53 8.96 -3.32
CA ALA A 32 2.79 9.26 -4.53
C ALA A 32 2.39 10.73 -4.59
N ARG A 33 2.14 11.19 -5.81
CA ARG A 33 1.65 12.54 -6.06
C ARG A 33 0.41 12.48 -6.93
N GLU A 34 -0.46 13.46 -6.75
CA GLU A 34 -1.76 13.50 -7.44
C GLU A 34 -1.60 13.77 -8.92
N ASN A 35 -0.59 14.54 -9.33
CA ASN A 35 -0.41 14.85 -10.73
C ASN A 35 0.88 14.25 -11.27
N ASP A 36 0.85 13.88 -12.56
CA ASP A 36 1.94 13.17 -13.22
C ASP A 36 3.24 13.97 -13.24
N ASN A 37 3.15 15.30 -13.39
CA ASN A 37 4.35 16.14 -13.41
C ASN A 37 5.04 16.15 -12.05
N ASP A 38 4.26 16.28 -10.98
CA ASP A 38 4.80 16.25 -9.62
C ASP A 38 5.41 14.89 -9.30
N ALA A 39 4.76 13.81 -9.71
CA ALA A 39 5.27 12.46 -9.50
C ALA A 39 6.60 12.25 -10.23
N GLY A 40 6.66 12.66 -11.50
CA GLY A 40 7.88 12.55 -12.29
C GLY A 40 9.03 13.37 -11.73
N THR A 41 8.75 14.59 -11.28
CA THR A 41 9.76 15.48 -10.71
C THR A 41 10.29 14.94 -9.38
N ALA A 42 9.41 14.41 -8.56
CA ALA A 42 9.78 13.87 -7.25
C ALA A 42 10.39 12.46 -7.35
N GLY A 43 10.26 11.80 -8.50
CA GLY A 43 10.74 10.44 -8.67
C GLY A 43 9.92 9.41 -7.92
N VAL A 44 8.62 9.68 -7.75
CA VAL A 44 7.71 8.79 -7.04
C VAL A 44 6.54 8.39 -7.94
N LEU A 45 5.63 7.59 -7.42
CA LEU A 45 4.47 7.11 -8.17
C LEU A 45 3.42 8.20 -8.33
N THR A 46 2.57 8.07 -9.34
CA THR A 46 1.31 8.81 -9.35
C THR A 46 0.38 8.15 -8.34
N MET A 47 -0.64 8.88 -7.88
CA MET A 47 -1.60 8.32 -6.93
C MET A 47 -2.32 7.11 -7.50
N ASP A 48 -2.61 7.11 -8.81
CA ASP A 48 -3.25 5.97 -9.46
C ASP A 48 -2.37 4.72 -9.45
N GLU A 49 -1.07 4.90 -9.75
CA GLU A 49 -0.11 3.79 -9.70
C GLU A 49 0.03 3.26 -8.27
N ALA A 50 0.13 4.15 -7.29
CA ALA A 50 0.24 3.76 -5.90
C ALA A 50 -1.00 2.98 -5.43
N ARG A 51 -2.19 3.41 -5.87
CA ARG A 51 -3.43 2.73 -5.51
C ARG A 51 -3.48 1.31 -6.06
N ARG A 52 -3.00 1.10 -7.29
CA ARG A 52 -2.93 -0.23 -7.89
C ARG A 52 -1.96 -1.14 -7.15
N LEU A 53 -0.78 -0.62 -6.82
CA LEU A 53 0.22 -1.39 -6.08
C LEU A 53 -0.27 -1.71 -4.66
N ALA A 54 -0.87 -0.74 -3.99
CA ALA A 54 -1.38 -0.94 -2.64
C ALA A 54 -2.51 -1.98 -2.62
N SER A 55 -3.39 -1.96 -3.62
CA SER A 55 -4.47 -2.94 -3.73
C SER A 55 -3.92 -4.35 -3.87
N ASN A 56 -2.87 -4.53 -4.67
CA ASN A 56 -2.24 -5.84 -4.83
C ASN A 56 -1.49 -6.25 -3.57
N PHE A 57 -0.84 -5.31 -2.89
CA PHE A 57 -0.18 -5.57 -1.62
C PHE A 57 -1.19 -6.07 -0.58
N ALA A 58 -2.36 -5.46 -0.54
CA ALA A 58 -3.40 -5.81 0.43
C ALA A 58 -4.00 -7.21 0.19
N LYS A 59 -3.76 -7.80 -0.99
CA LYS A 59 -4.20 -9.16 -1.29
C LYS A 59 -3.24 -10.23 -0.78
N LEU A 60 -2.05 -9.84 -0.34
CA LEU A 60 -1.03 -10.81 0.07
C LEU A 60 -1.47 -11.78 1.16
N PRO A 61 -2.25 -11.39 2.18
CA PRO A 61 -2.67 -12.36 3.18
C PRO A 61 -3.40 -13.55 2.58
N MET A 62 -4.28 -13.32 1.60
CA MET A 62 -5.01 -14.39 0.93
C MET A 62 -4.08 -15.24 0.09
N LEU A 63 -3.18 -14.60 -0.67
CA LEU A 63 -2.23 -15.31 -1.52
C LEU A 63 -1.26 -16.16 -0.71
N LEU A 64 -0.76 -15.61 0.40
CA LEU A 64 0.17 -16.34 1.27
C LEU A 64 -0.51 -17.52 1.96
N ALA A 65 -1.79 -17.39 2.27
CA ALA A 65 -2.55 -18.49 2.88
C ALA A 65 -2.69 -19.67 1.91
N GLU A 66 -2.78 -19.40 0.60
CA GLU A 66 -2.91 -20.43 -0.42
C GLU A 66 -1.63 -21.23 -0.66
N GLU A 67 -0.50 -20.70 -0.26
CA GLU A 67 0.80 -21.34 -0.46
C GLU A 67 1.13 -22.42 0.56
N ARG A 68 0.28 -22.66 1.51
CA ARG A 68 0.51 -23.66 2.56
C ARG A 68 0.17 -25.06 2.12
#